data_f00cc893644117b827606abb7330c441
#
_entry.id   f00cc893644117b827606abb7330c441
#
_cell.length_a   1.000
_cell.length_b   1.000
_cell.length_c   1.000
_cell.angle_alpha   90.00
_cell.angle_beta   90.00
_cell.angle_gamma   90.00
#
_symmetry.space_group_name_H-M   'P 1'
#
loop_
_entity.id
_entity.type
_entity.pdbx_description
1 polymer ?
#
loop_
_entity_poly.entity_id
_entity_poly.type
_entity_poly.pdbx_seq_one_letter_code
_entity_poly.pdbx_strand_id
1 'polypeptide(L)'
;MRNDPFMRTYSPRQEAIARAAEQEQQAAATRPASATTDSADLTQYLVQEEPYYHPVSDEVEMYEAAYSVRMPIMLKGPTGCGKTRFVEYMAWKLGKPMITVACNEDMTASDLVGRYLLDANGTRWQDGPLSVAARYGAICYLDEVVEARQDTTVVIHPLTDARRVLPLEKKGEMIEAHPDFQIVISYNPGYQSLMKDLKQSTKQRFGALDFNYPEHDVEAEIVAHESGTDLDT
;
A
#
# COMPACT_ATOMS: atom_id res chain seq x y z
N MET A 1 63.80 1.78 -5.93
CA MET A 1 62.69 1.07 -5.24
C MET A 1 61.82 2.12 -4.53
N ARG A 2 60.68 2.45 -5.10
CA ARG A 2 59.72 3.42 -4.53
C ARG A 2 58.64 2.63 -3.81
N ASN A 3 58.57 2.83 -2.46
CA ASN A 3 57.44 2.32 -1.64
C ASN A 3 56.19 3.08 -2.00
N ASP A 4 55.14 2.37 -2.43
CA ASP A 4 53.83 2.89 -2.65
C ASP A 4 53.03 2.85 -1.33
N PRO A 5 52.58 4.00 -0.79
CA PRO A 5 51.95 4.07 0.55
C PRO A 5 50.45 3.77 0.53
N PHE A 6 49.86 3.24 -0.57
CA PHE A 6 48.40 3.03 -0.71
C PHE A 6 47.92 1.58 -0.70
N MET A 7 48.74 0.61 -0.24
CA MET A 7 48.19 -0.70 0.08
C MET A 7 47.35 -0.65 1.35
N ARG A 8 46.03 -0.44 1.20
CA ARG A 8 45.08 -0.66 2.29
C ARG A 8 44.96 -2.17 2.55
N THR A 9 45.62 -2.64 3.60
CA THR A 9 45.41 -3.98 4.14
C THR A 9 44.04 -4.02 4.80
N TYR A 10 43.08 -4.62 4.14
CA TYR A 10 41.79 -4.93 4.76
C TYR A 10 41.97 -6.00 5.82
N SER A 11 41.31 -5.84 6.97
CA SER A 11 41.31 -6.88 8.00
C SER A 11 40.55 -8.11 7.47
N PRO A 12 40.89 -9.35 7.91
CA PRO A 12 40.21 -10.57 7.49
C PRO A 12 38.69 -10.53 7.64
N ARG A 13 38.21 -9.72 8.58
CA ARG A 13 36.78 -9.50 8.82
C ARG A 13 36.13 -8.63 7.72
N GLN A 14 36.85 -7.65 7.20
CA GLN A 14 36.35 -6.78 6.11
C GLN A 14 36.33 -7.53 4.77
N GLU A 15 37.30 -8.40 4.55
CA GLU A 15 37.29 -9.29 3.35
C GLU A 15 36.14 -10.31 3.41
N ALA A 16 35.84 -10.86 4.59
CA ALA A 16 34.71 -11.78 4.76
C ALA A 16 33.36 -11.09 4.50
N ILE A 17 33.21 -9.83 4.96
CA ILE A 17 32.00 -9.03 4.71
C ILE A 17 31.87 -8.69 3.21
N ALA A 18 32.96 -8.31 2.56
CA ALA A 18 32.95 -8.00 1.13
C ALA A 18 32.61 -9.24 0.28
N ARG A 19 33.17 -10.42 0.60
CA ARG A 19 32.84 -11.69 -0.08
C ARG A 19 31.40 -12.13 0.14
N ALA A 20 30.86 -11.91 1.35
CA ALA A 20 29.44 -12.21 1.64
C ALA A 20 28.51 -11.30 0.81
N ALA A 21 28.83 -10.00 0.69
CA ALA A 21 28.07 -9.06 -0.12
C ALA A 21 28.13 -9.38 -1.62
N GLU A 22 29.32 -9.79 -2.13
CA GLU A 22 29.48 -10.24 -3.53
C GLU A 22 28.72 -11.55 -3.80
N GLN A 23 28.71 -12.48 -2.85
CA GLN A 23 27.93 -13.72 -2.97
C GLN A 23 26.42 -13.48 -2.94
N GLU A 24 25.94 -12.54 -2.11
CA GLU A 24 24.54 -12.11 -2.13
C GLU A 24 24.15 -11.43 -3.45
N GLN A 25 25.01 -10.58 -4.00
CA GLN A 25 24.78 -9.95 -5.32
C GLN A 25 24.79 -10.96 -6.45
N GLN A 26 25.70 -11.95 -6.43
CA GLN A 26 25.71 -13.03 -7.42
C GLN A 26 24.54 -13.99 -7.25
N ALA A 27 24.11 -14.29 -6.04
CA ALA A 27 22.92 -15.10 -5.78
C ALA A 27 21.64 -14.38 -6.24
N ALA A 28 21.56 -13.05 -6.10
CA ALA A 28 20.48 -12.23 -6.63
C ALA A 28 20.46 -12.20 -8.17
N ALA A 29 21.63 -12.21 -8.81
CA ALA A 29 21.75 -12.24 -10.27
C ALA A 29 21.49 -13.62 -10.90
N THR A 30 21.55 -14.71 -10.11
CA THR A 30 21.37 -16.11 -10.59
C THR A 30 20.02 -16.70 -10.22
N ARG A 31 19.09 -15.90 -9.63
CA ARG A 31 17.71 -16.35 -9.48
C ARG A 31 17.13 -16.55 -10.87
N PRO A 32 16.69 -17.77 -11.22
CA PRO A 32 16.00 -17.97 -12.48
C PRO A 32 14.75 -17.08 -12.46
N ALA A 33 14.58 -16.30 -13.50
CA ALA A 33 13.31 -15.64 -13.79
C ALA A 33 12.28 -16.77 -13.95
N SER A 34 11.66 -17.15 -12.84
CA SER A 34 10.62 -18.16 -12.82
C SER A 34 9.35 -17.53 -13.35
N ALA A 35 8.90 -18.10 -14.43
CA ALA A 35 7.54 -18.10 -14.92
C ALA A 35 7.05 -16.76 -15.48
N THR A 36 6.84 -16.76 -16.78
CA THR A 36 5.79 -16.04 -17.49
C THR A 36 4.53 -15.95 -16.63
N THR A 37 4.50 -14.98 -15.76
CA THR A 37 3.27 -14.58 -15.07
C THR A 37 2.64 -13.55 -15.99
N ASP A 38 1.44 -13.84 -16.45
CA ASP A 38 0.55 -12.85 -17.05
C ASP A 38 0.74 -11.54 -16.27
N SER A 39 1.31 -10.55 -16.95
CA SER A 39 1.34 -9.19 -16.44
C SER A 39 -0.12 -8.78 -16.36
N ALA A 40 -0.71 -8.81 -15.17
CA ALA A 40 -2.05 -8.31 -14.99
C ALA A 40 -2.06 -6.89 -15.54
N ASP A 41 -2.93 -6.62 -16.48
CA ASP A 41 -3.06 -5.29 -17.05
C ASP A 41 -3.61 -4.36 -15.97
N LEU A 42 -2.68 -3.68 -15.27
CA LEU A 42 -3.03 -2.72 -14.23
C LEU A 42 -3.42 -1.35 -14.80
N THR A 43 -3.43 -1.19 -16.12
CA THR A 43 -3.78 0.07 -16.77
C THR A 43 -5.19 0.53 -16.38
N GLN A 44 -6.11 -0.39 -16.16
CA GLN A 44 -7.47 -0.11 -15.67
C GLN A 44 -7.51 0.51 -14.27
N TYR A 45 -6.45 0.35 -13.47
CA TYR A 45 -6.35 0.89 -12.10
C TYR A 45 -5.53 2.18 -12.03
N LEU A 46 -5.03 2.69 -13.17
CA LEU A 46 -4.36 3.98 -13.22
C LEU A 46 -5.39 5.11 -13.20
N VAL A 47 -5.15 6.09 -12.35
CA VAL A 47 -5.91 7.34 -12.35
C VAL A 47 -5.44 8.16 -13.55
N GLN A 48 -6.29 8.32 -14.56
CA GLN A 48 -5.94 8.90 -15.87
C GLN A 48 -5.86 10.42 -15.83
N GLU A 49 -6.74 11.06 -15.08
CA GLU A 49 -6.85 12.51 -14.97
C GLU A 49 -6.47 12.93 -13.57
N GLU A 50 -5.91 14.14 -13.45
CA GLU A 50 -5.58 14.71 -12.14
C GLU A 50 -6.85 14.91 -11.32
N PRO A 51 -7.00 14.20 -10.18
CA PRO A 51 -8.13 14.47 -9.30
C PRO A 51 -8.00 15.85 -8.67
N TYR A 52 -9.08 16.61 -8.65
CA TYR A 52 -9.06 17.87 -7.91
C TYR A 52 -8.91 17.59 -6.42
N TYR A 53 -7.79 18.02 -5.88
CA TYR A 53 -7.47 17.90 -4.45
C TYR A 53 -6.80 19.19 -3.98
N HIS A 54 -7.35 19.78 -2.92
CA HIS A 54 -6.79 20.96 -2.27
C HIS A 54 -6.04 20.52 -1.00
N PRO A 55 -4.69 20.56 -0.97
CA PRO A 55 -3.93 20.23 0.24
C PRO A 55 -4.25 21.23 1.36
N VAL A 56 -4.55 20.69 2.54
CA VAL A 56 -4.91 21.50 3.71
C VAL A 56 -3.70 21.71 4.64
N SER A 57 -2.74 20.79 4.59
CA SER A 57 -1.53 20.80 5.41
C SER A 57 -0.35 20.18 4.65
N ASP A 58 0.49 19.44 5.34
CA ASP A 58 1.67 18.75 4.84
C ASP A 58 1.43 17.26 4.50
N GLU A 59 0.14 16.86 4.36
CA GLU A 59 -0.24 15.46 4.14
C GLU A 59 0.34 14.88 2.84
N VAL A 60 0.54 15.71 1.83
CA VAL A 60 1.14 15.29 0.54
C VAL A 60 2.61 14.94 0.73
N GLU A 61 3.39 15.82 1.34
CA GLU A 61 4.82 15.61 1.64
C GLU A 61 5.02 14.44 2.60
N MET A 62 4.16 14.31 3.60
CA MET A 62 4.20 13.21 4.55
C MET A 62 3.91 11.87 3.86
N TYR A 63 2.94 11.84 2.94
CA TYR A 63 2.65 10.64 2.17
C TYR A 63 3.82 10.25 1.27
N GLU A 64 4.41 11.20 0.53
CA GLU A 64 5.57 10.96 -0.33
C GLU A 64 6.76 10.42 0.48
N ALA A 65 7.03 11.02 1.64
CA ALA A 65 8.07 10.55 2.55
C ALA A 65 7.81 9.11 3.02
N ALA A 66 6.57 8.81 3.45
CA ALA A 66 6.18 7.46 3.88
C ALA A 66 6.28 6.45 2.73
N TYR A 67 5.85 6.83 1.52
CA TYR A 67 5.94 6.00 0.32
C TYR A 67 7.40 5.65 -0.01
N SER A 68 8.31 6.63 0.05
CA SER A 68 9.74 6.46 -0.24
C SER A 68 10.41 5.43 0.66
N VAL A 69 9.99 5.32 1.91
CA VAL A 69 10.47 4.34 2.90
C VAL A 69 9.56 3.12 3.02
N ARG A 70 8.54 3.00 2.16
CA ARG A 70 7.59 1.88 2.11
C ARG A 70 6.82 1.69 3.42
N MET A 71 6.54 2.78 4.12
CA MET A 71 5.79 2.77 5.37
C MET A 71 4.28 2.65 5.07
N PRO A 72 3.56 1.70 5.66
CA PRO A 72 2.11 1.64 5.55
C PRO A 72 1.45 2.90 6.13
N ILE A 73 0.36 3.37 5.52
CA ILE A 73 -0.29 4.63 5.90
C ILE A 73 -1.71 4.37 6.40
N MET A 74 -2.08 5.07 7.46
CA MET A 74 -3.42 5.12 7.99
C MET A 74 -3.97 6.54 7.92
N LEU A 75 -5.03 6.74 7.16
CA LEU A 75 -5.75 8.01 7.06
C LEU A 75 -6.85 8.02 8.13
N LYS A 76 -6.72 8.91 9.09
CA LYS A 76 -7.62 8.99 10.23
C LYS A 76 -8.43 10.29 10.16
N GLY A 77 -9.74 10.19 10.19
CA GLY A 77 -10.62 11.36 10.14
C GLY A 77 -12.07 11.01 9.83
N PRO A 78 -12.98 11.98 9.93
CA PRO A 78 -14.41 11.78 9.72
C PRO A 78 -14.72 11.34 8.28
N THR A 79 -15.95 10.82 8.09
CA THR A 79 -16.45 10.51 6.74
C THR A 79 -16.65 11.82 5.97
N GLY A 80 -16.32 11.81 4.68
CA GLY A 80 -16.51 12.98 3.80
C GLY A 80 -15.41 14.05 3.87
N CYS A 81 -14.34 13.86 4.66
CA CYS A 81 -13.22 14.82 4.72
C CYS A 81 -12.16 14.65 3.60
N GLY A 82 -12.47 13.93 2.52
CA GLY A 82 -11.60 13.86 1.34
C GLY A 82 -10.53 12.75 1.34
N LYS A 83 -10.52 11.79 2.29
CA LYS A 83 -9.50 10.72 2.36
C LYS A 83 -9.33 9.93 1.07
N THR A 84 -10.43 9.48 0.47
CA THR A 84 -10.40 8.70 -0.77
C THR A 84 -9.86 9.55 -1.93
N ARG A 85 -10.32 10.78 -2.05
CA ARG A 85 -9.84 11.74 -3.06
C ARG A 85 -8.33 12.01 -2.91
N PHE A 86 -7.84 12.12 -1.68
CA PHE A 86 -6.42 12.25 -1.40
C PHE A 86 -5.61 11.05 -1.91
N VAL A 87 -6.07 9.82 -1.67
CA VAL A 87 -5.34 8.63 -2.16
C VAL A 87 -5.37 8.55 -3.68
N GLU A 88 -6.48 8.92 -4.33
CA GLU A 88 -6.56 9.03 -5.79
C GLU A 88 -5.56 10.05 -6.33
N TYR A 89 -5.49 11.24 -5.71
CA TYR A 89 -4.52 12.28 -6.06
C TYR A 89 -3.08 11.78 -5.91
N MET A 90 -2.76 11.10 -4.82
CA MET A 90 -1.41 10.56 -4.59
C MET A 90 -1.08 9.43 -5.57
N ALA A 91 -2.03 8.59 -5.93
CA ALA A 91 -1.85 7.54 -6.94
C ALA A 91 -1.55 8.16 -8.32
N TRP A 92 -2.31 9.19 -8.71
CA TRP A 92 -2.06 9.96 -9.93
C TRP A 92 -0.68 10.62 -9.88
N LYS A 93 -0.37 11.35 -8.83
CA LYS A 93 0.89 12.09 -8.65
C LYS A 93 2.11 11.17 -8.71
N LEU A 94 2.03 9.98 -8.14
CA LEU A 94 3.09 8.96 -8.15
C LEU A 94 3.09 8.11 -9.44
N GLY A 95 2.07 8.24 -10.30
CA GLY A 95 1.90 7.42 -11.49
C GLY A 95 1.74 5.93 -11.17
N LYS A 96 1.06 5.60 -10.05
CA LYS A 96 0.88 4.22 -9.58
C LYS A 96 -0.56 3.78 -9.70
N PRO A 97 -0.80 2.51 -10.08
CA PRO A 97 -2.14 1.96 -10.07
C PRO A 97 -2.70 1.91 -8.63
N MET A 98 -3.99 2.17 -8.48
CA MET A 98 -4.69 2.16 -7.21
C MET A 98 -5.82 1.14 -7.23
N ILE A 99 -5.80 0.22 -6.27
CA ILE A 99 -6.85 -0.77 -6.08
C ILE A 99 -7.58 -0.44 -4.78
N THR A 100 -8.82 0.01 -4.91
CA THR A 100 -9.68 0.36 -3.78
C THR A 100 -10.55 -0.81 -3.38
N VAL A 101 -10.64 -1.05 -2.09
CA VAL A 101 -11.48 -2.08 -1.48
C VAL A 101 -12.34 -1.43 -0.39
N ALA A 102 -13.64 -1.32 -0.60
CA ALA A 102 -14.58 -0.91 0.43
C ALA A 102 -14.80 -2.07 1.42
N CYS A 103 -14.32 -1.90 2.64
CA CYS A 103 -14.43 -2.91 3.68
C CYS A 103 -15.84 -2.94 4.28
N ASN A 104 -16.34 -4.13 4.59
CA ASN A 104 -17.63 -4.34 5.25
C ASN A 104 -17.62 -5.60 6.11
N GLU A 105 -18.68 -5.82 6.89
CA GLU A 105 -18.81 -6.95 7.82
C GLU A 105 -18.85 -8.33 7.15
N ASP A 106 -19.31 -8.40 5.91
CA ASP A 106 -19.42 -9.66 5.17
C ASP A 106 -18.11 -10.09 4.52
N MET A 107 -17.15 -9.16 4.43
CA MET A 107 -15.85 -9.40 3.83
C MET A 107 -15.03 -10.39 4.63
N THR A 108 -14.46 -11.36 3.93
CA THR A 108 -13.55 -12.38 4.47
C THR A 108 -12.12 -12.13 3.99
N ALA A 109 -11.14 -12.75 4.67
CA ALA A 109 -9.75 -12.72 4.24
C ALA A 109 -9.58 -13.24 2.79
N SER A 110 -10.42 -14.20 2.37
CA SER A 110 -10.39 -14.75 1.01
C SER A 110 -10.79 -13.74 -0.06
N ASP A 111 -11.63 -12.76 0.28
CA ASP A 111 -12.03 -11.71 -0.65
C ASP A 111 -10.87 -10.72 -0.91
N LEU A 112 -9.99 -10.53 0.07
CA LEU A 112 -8.77 -9.73 -0.08
C LEU A 112 -7.64 -10.49 -0.77
N VAL A 113 -7.41 -11.73 -0.34
CA VAL A 113 -6.21 -12.50 -0.71
C VAL A 113 -6.44 -13.29 -1.99
N GLY A 114 -7.61 -13.90 -2.15
CA GLY A 114 -7.95 -14.73 -3.28
C GLY A 114 -8.60 -16.05 -2.88
N ARG A 115 -9.14 -16.72 -3.88
CA ARG A 115 -9.89 -17.95 -3.71
C ARG A 115 -9.80 -18.86 -4.92
N TYR A 116 -10.08 -20.13 -4.70
CA TYR A 116 -10.30 -21.06 -5.80
C TYR A 116 -11.69 -20.87 -6.38
N LEU A 117 -11.75 -20.77 -7.70
CA LEU A 117 -12.98 -20.80 -8.48
C LEU A 117 -13.08 -22.15 -9.19
N LEU A 118 -14.31 -22.69 -9.22
CA LEU A 118 -14.64 -23.86 -10.01
C LEU A 118 -15.32 -23.40 -11.29
N ASP A 119 -14.77 -23.78 -12.43
CA ASP A 119 -15.35 -23.52 -13.74
C ASP A 119 -15.45 -24.83 -14.56
N ALA A 120 -15.92 -24.73 -15.81
CA ALA A 120 -16.09 -25.90 -16.68
C ALA A 120 -14.77 -26.65 -16.98
N ASN A 121 -13.61 -26.01 -16.79
CA ASN A 121 -12.28 -26.55 -17.05
C ASN A 121 -11.59 -27.04 -15.78
N GLY A 122 -12.23 -26.94 -14.61
CA GLY A 122 -11.70 -27.37 -13.32
C GLY A 122 -11.57 -26.24 -12.31
N THR A 123 -10.70 -26.45 -11.32
CA THR A 123 -10.46 -25.49 -10.25
C THR A 123 -9.27 -24.61 -10.58
N ARG A 124 -9.46 -23.29 -10.60
CA ARG A 124 -8.40 -22.30 -10.77
C ARG A 124 -8.33 -21.34 -9.61
N TRP A 125 -7.14 -20.89 -9.28
CA TRP A 125 -6.94 -19.82 -8.31
C TRP A 125 -7.21 -18.47 -8.95
N GLN A 126 -7.87 -17.57 -8.22
CA GLN A 126 -8.01 -16.16 -8.56
C GLN A 126 -7.44 -15.31 -7.43
N ASP A 127 -6.44 -14.48 -7.75
CA ASP A 127 -5.89 -13.52 -6.80
C ASP A 127 -6.96 -12.49 -6.43
N GLY A 128 -7.02 -12.13 -5.15
CA GLY A 128 -7.82 -11.03 -4.66
C GLY A 128 -7.10 -9.68 -4.83
N PRO A 129 -7.79 -8.55 -4.57
CA PRO A 129 -7.26 -7.22 -4.80
C PRO A 129 -5.96 -6.94 -4.04
N LEU A 130 -5.82 -7.42 -2.81
CA LEU A 130 -4.59 -7.26 -2.02
C LEU A 130 -3.43 -8.05 -2.63
N SER A 131 -3.68 -9.27 -3.11
CA SER A 131 -2.66 -10.09 -3.77
C SER A 131 -2.19 -9.48 -5.08
N VAL A 132 -3.13 -8.97 -5.87
CA VAL A 132 -2.83 -8.25 -7.13
C VAL A 132 -1.98 -7.02 -6.82
N ALA A 133 -2.39 -6.19 -5.86
CA ALA A 133 -1.63 -5.00 -5.48
C ALA A 133 -0.22 -5.35 -5.00
N ALA A 134 -0.09 -6.33 -4.10
CA ALA A 134 1.19 -6.74 -3.54
C ALA A 134 2.14 -7.31 -4.61
N ARG A 135 1.61 -8.09 -5.54
CA ARG A 135 2.39 -8.75 -6.60
C ARG A 135 2.90 -7.77 -7.64
N TYR A 136 2.09 -6.78 -8.02
CA TYR A 136 2.36 -5.91 -9.17
C TYR A 136 2.71 -4.46 -8.79
N GLY A 137 2.77 -4.12 -7.51
CA GLY A 137 3.24 -2.81 -7.06
C GLY A 137 2.19 -1.70 -7.13
N ALA A 138 0.93 -2.03 -6.89
CA ALA A 138 -0.14 -1.04 -6.79
C ALA A 138 -0.28 -0.49 -5.37
N ILE A 139 -0.91 0.67 -5.26
CA ILE A 139 -1.44 1.19 -4.00
C ILE A 139 -2.73 0.43 -3.69
N CYS A 140 -2.74 -0.31 -2.56
CA CYS A 140 -3.95 -0.99 -2.08
C CYS A 140 -4.60 -0.12 -1.01
N TYR A 141 -5.74 0.47 -1.32
CA TYR A 141 -6.51 1.29 -0.40
C TYR A 141 -7.69 0.51 0.18
N LEU A 142 -7.62 0.23 1.48
CA LEU A 142 -8.69 -0.40 2.24
C LEU A 142 -9.51 0.68 2.92
N ASP A 143 -10.66 0.99 2.34
CA ASP A 143 -11.55 2.02 2.86
C ASP A 143 -12.42 1.46 3.99
N GLU A 144 -12.57 2.24 5.06
CA GLU A 144 -13.33 1.87 6.27
C GLU A 144 -12.91 0.51 6.87
N VAL A 145 -11.59 0.29 7.01
CA VAL A 145 -11.02 -1.01 7.42
C VAL A 145 -11.60 -1.57 8.73
N VAL A 146 -12.13 -0.72 9.60
CA VAL A 146 -12.78 -1.13 10.87
C VAL A 146 -14.14 -1.79 10.68
N GLU A 147 -14.78 -1.60 9.54
CA GLU A 147 -16.03 -2.30 9.23
C GLU A 147 -15.78 -3.76 8.84
N ALA A 148 -14.55 -4.10 8.42
CA ALA A 148 -14.18 -5.49 8.19
C ALA A 148 -14.07 -6.28 9.50
N ARG A 149 -14.24 -7.58 9.38
CA ARG A 149 -14.04 -8.51 10.51
C ARG A 149 -12.57 -8.49 10.96
N GLN A 150 -12.34 -8.74 12.24
CA GLN A 150 -10.99 -8.71 12.82
C GLN A 150 -10.06 -9.76 12.21
N ASP A 151 -10.58 -10.91 11.81
CA ASP A 151 -9.81 -11.95 11.12
C ASP A 151 -9.34 -11.50 9.72
N THR A 152 -10.15 -10.69 9.03
CA THR A 152 -9.80 -10.08 7.76
C THR A 152 -8.66 -9.08 7.90
N THR A 153 -8.66 -8.27 8.96
CA THR A 153 -7.58 -7.27 9.17
C THR A 153 -6.24 -7.89 9.56
N VAL A 154 -6.22 -9.10 10.10
CA VAL A 154 -4.97 -9.80 10.46
C VAL A 154 -4.14 -10.17 9.22
N VAL A 155 -4.79 -10.41 8.09
CA VAL A 155 -4.12 -10.84 6.85
C VAL A 155 -3.15 -9.79 6.30
N ILE A 156 -3.37 -8.50 6.63
CA ILE A 156 -2.47 -7.44 6.18
C ILE A 156 -1.19 -7.29 7.02
N HIS A 157 -1.14 -7.87 8.22
CA HIS A 157 -0.03 -7.65 9.15
C HIS A 157 1.35 -8.02 8.59
N PRO A 158 1.55 -9.16 7.88
CA PRO A 158 2.85 -9.51 7.34
C PRO A 158 3.33 -8.57 6.22
N LEU A 159 2.39 -7.84 5.58
CA LEU A 159 2.71 -6.80 4.59
C LEU A 159 3.12 -5.47 5.23
N THR A 160 2.73 -5.24 6.48
CA THR A 160 2.95 -3.99 7.22
C THR A 160 4.18 -4.03 8.12
N ASP A 161 4.93 -5.11 8.13
CA ASP A 161 6.21 -5.23 8.84
C ASP A 161 7.39 -5.36 7.87
N ALA A 162 8.61 -5.45 8.40
CA ALA A 162 9.83 -5.53 7.61
C ALA A 162 9.90 -6.71 6.63
N ARG A 163 9.09 -7.76 6.85
CA ARG A 163 9.04 -8.93 5.97
C ARG A 163 8.39 -8.63 4.63
N ARG A 164 7.39 -7.74 4.60
CA ARG A 164 6.64 -7.36 3.40
C ARG A 164 6.18 -8.55 2.57
N VAL A 165 5.56 -9.53 3.21
CA VAL A 165 5.10 -10.77 2.57
C VAL A 165 3.60 -10.97 2.76
N LEU A 166 2.95 -11.64 1.80
CA LEU A 166 1.55 -12.04 1.89
C LEU A 166 1.47 -13.57 1.72
N PRO A 167 1.18 -14.31 2.80
CA PRO A 167 0.95 -15.75 2.70
C PRO A 167 -0.39 -16.06 2.01
N LEU A 168 -0.34 -16.84 0.95
CA LEU A 168 -1.52 -17.44 0.29
C LEU A 168 -1.71 -18.87 0.81
N GLU A 169 -2.17 -19.02 2.06
CA GLU A 169 -2.21 -20.32 2.75
C GLU A 169 -2.94 -21.40 1.95
N LYS A 170 -4.11 -21.05 1.37
CA LYS A 170 -4.90 -21.99 0.56
C LYS A 170 -4.21 -22.41 -0.73
N LYS A 171 -3.31 -21.60 -1.26
CA LYS A 171 -2.54 -21.87 -2.48
C LYS A 171 -1.18 -22.51 -2.17
N GLY A 172 -0.71 -22.40 -0.93
CA GLY A 172 0.64 -22.82 -0.55
C GLY A 172 1.75 -21.95 -1.14
N GLU A 173 1.46 -20.68 -1.39
CA GLU A 173 2.38 -19.69 -1.98
C GLU A 173 2.60 -18.52 -1.01
N MET A 174 3.73 -17.86 -1.14
CA MET A 174 4.03 -16.62 -0.44
C MET A 174 4.40 -15.55 -1.48
N ILE A 175 3.68 -14.42 -1.44
CA ILE A 175 3.99 -13.25 -2.28
C ILE A 175 4.97 -12.37 -1.50
N GLU A 176 6.15 -12.10 -2.06
CA GLU A 176 6.99 -10.98 -1.64
C GLU A 176 6.42 -9.71 -2.27
N ALA A 177 6.09 -8.70 -1.45
CA ALA A 177 5.50 -7.48 -1.96
C ALA A 177 6.46 -6.73 -2.87
N HIS A 178 5.95 -6.30 -4.03
CA HIS A 178 6.69 -5.49 -4.98
C HIS A 178 7.26 -4.23 -4.30
N PRO A 179 8.44 -3.73 -4.69
CA PRO A 179 9.01 -2.51 -4.13
C PRO A 179 8.07 -1.31 -4.12
N ASP A 180 7.26 -1.16 -5.16
CA ASP A 180 6.29 -0.07 -5.32
C ASP A 180 4.96 -0.30 -4.59
N PHE A 181 4.74 -1.49 -4.02
CA PHE A 181 3.53 -1.78 -3.28
C PHE A 181 3.40 -0.88 -2.05
N GLN A 182 2.25 -0.25 -1.90
CA GLN A 182 1.87 0.53 -0.73
C GLN A 182 0.49 0.10 -0.24
N ILE A 183 0.36 -0.10 1.06
CA ILE A 183 -0.95 -0.30 1.69
C ILE A 183 -1.36 0.97 2.41
N VAL A 184 -2.59 1.40 2.14
CA VAL A 184 -3.24 2.55 2.77
C VAL A 184 -4.56 2.08 3.36
N ILE A 185 -4.84 2.46 4.59
CA ILE A 185 -6.12 2.16 5.24
C ILE A 185 -6.81 3.44 5.65
N SER A 186 -8.13 3.50 5.58
CA SER A 186 -8.89 4.57 6.20
C SER A 186 -9.52 4.12 7.52
N TYR A 187 -9.59 5.05 8.43
CA TYR A 187 -10.11 4.85 9.78
C TYR A 187 -10.90 6.07 10.24
N ASN A 188 -12.13 5.85 10.68
CA ASN A 188 -12.98 6.91 11.21
C ASN A 188 -13.18 6.70 12.72
N PRO A 189 -12.54 7.52 13.59
CA PRO A 189 -12.60 7.34 15.04
C PRO A 189 -13.93 7.75 15.67
N GLY A 190 -14.81 8.49 14.96
CA GLY A 190 -15.98 9.14 15.53
C GLY A 190 -17.29 8.37 15.46
N TYR A 191 -17.42 7.41 14.57
CA TYR A 191 -18.70 6.70 14.31
C TYR A 191 -18.81 5.34 15.00
N GLN A 192 -17.81 4.95 15.80
CA GLN A 192 -17.75 3.57 16.25
C GLN A 192 -18.34 3.40 17.64
N SER A 193 -19.22 2.40 17.73
CA SER A 193 -19.53 1.81 19.03
C SER A 193 -18.21 1.39 19.67
N LEU A 194 -18.09 1.49 21.00
CA LEU A 194 -16.92 1.09 21.80
C LEU A 194 -16.38 -0.34 21.53
N MET A 195 -17.04 -1.10 20.63
CA MET A 195 -16.72 -2.48 20.31
C MET A 195 -15.98 -2.67 19.00
N LYS A 196 -15.93 -1.66 18.09
CA LYS A 196 -15.24 -1.76 16.80
C LYS A 196 -14.11 -0.74 16.71
N ASP A 197 -12.95 -1.10 17.21
CA ASP A 197 -11.73 -0.32 17.03
C ASP A 197 -10.60 -1.22 16.53
N LEU A 198 -9.68 -0.64 15.77
CA LEU A 198 -8.46 -1.34 15.36
C LEU A 198 -7.63 -1.72 16.59
N LYS A 199 -7.18 -2.96 16.62
CA LYS A 199 -6.26 -3.41 17.67
C LYS A 199 -5.02 -2.50 17.69
N GLN A 200 -4.51 -2.23 18.88
CA GLN A 200 -3.30 -1.42 19.07
C GLN A 200 -2.11 -1.97 18.25
N SER A 201 -2.00 -3.30 18.17
CA SER A 201 -0.97 -3.96 17.37
C SER A 201 -1.07 -3.67 15.87
N THR A 202 -2.27 -3.40 15.36
CA THR A 202 -2.48 -2.96 13.97
C THR A 202 -2.10 -1.49 13.83
N LYS A 203 -2.62 -0.62 14.69
CA LYS A 203 -2.34 0.83 14.66
C LYS A 203 -0.85 1.15 14.68
N GLN A 204 -0.06 0.46 15.51
CA GLN A 204 1.39 0.67 15.66
C GLN A 204 2.22 0.34 14.41
N ARG A 205 1.62 -0.28 13.39
CA ARG A 205 2.30 -0.66 12.14
C ARG A 205 2.18 0.40 11.06
N PHE A 206 1.36 1.42 11.26
CA PHE A 206 1.04 2.43 10.26
C PHE A 206 1.53 3.81 10.69
N GLY A 207 2.05 4.57 9.74
CA GLY A 207 2.15 6.02 9.85
C GLY A 207 0.74 6.63 9.76
N ALA A 208 0.36 7.47 10.70
CA ALA A 208 -0.96 8.08 10.72
C ALA A 208 -0.94 9.49 10.13
N LEU A 209 -1.87 9.77 9.24
CA LEU A 209 -2.21 11.10 8.75
C LEU A 209 -3.60 11.46 9.26
N ASP A 210 -3.71 12.57 9.99
CA ASP A 210 -4.97 13.04 10.53
C ASP A 210 -5.68 13.96 9.53
N PHE A 211 -6.92 13.62 9.18
CA PHE A 211 -7.78 14.38 8.28
C PHE A 211 -8.92 15.01 9.06
N ASN A 212 -9.19 16.25 8.75
CA ASN A 212 -10.34 17.01 9.27
C ASN A 212 -11.12 17.62 8.11
N TYR A 213 -12.30 18.14 8.39
CA TYR A 213 -13.00 18.96 7.42
C TYR A 213 -12.16 20.21 7.11
N PRO A 214 -12.09 20.64 5.84
CA PRO A 214 -11.44 21.88 5.49
C PRO A 214 -12.13 23.08 6.16
N GLU A 215 -11.44 24.20 6.23
CA GLU A 215 -12.04 25.46 6.63
C GLU A 215 -13.12 25.88 5.63
N HIS A 216 -14.10 26.66 6.07
CA HIS A 216 -15.30 27.01 5.30
C HIS A 216 -14.98 27.60 3.92
N ASP A 217 -13.95 28.44 3.81
CA ASP A 217 -13.57 29.07 2.53
C ASP A 217 -13.02 28.03 1.55
N VAL A 218 -12.20 27.09 2.03
CA VAL A 218 -11.66 25.98 1.22
C VAL A 218 -12.76 24.99 0.84
N GLU A 219 -13.68 24.73 1.77
CA GLU A 219 -14.84 23.88 1.48
C GLU A 219 -15.72 24.47 0.38
N ALA A 220 -15.95 25.79 0.42
CA ALA A 220 -16.70 26.49 -0.63
C ALA A 220 -16.03 26.40 -2.00
N GLU A 221 -14.70 26.55 -2.06
CA GLU A 221 -13.92 26.36 -3.31
C GLU A 221 -14.05 24.94 -3.86
N ILE A 222 -13.94 23.92 -2.99
CA ILE A 222 -14.10 22.51 -3.38
C ILE A 222 -15.50 22.25 -3.93
N VAL A 223 -16.53 22.73 -3.23
CA VAL A 223 -17.94 22.58 -3.66
C VAL A 223 -18.19 23.30 -4.98
N ALA A 224 -17.72 24.53 -5.15
CA ALA A 224 -17.85 25.27 -6.40
C ALA A 224 -17.20 24.53 -7.57
N HIS A 225 -15.99 24.00 -7.37
CA HIS A 225 -15.28 23.22 -8.39
C HIS A 225 -16.05 21.94 -8.77
N GLU A 226 -16.47 21.14 -7.79
CA GLU A 226 -17.16 19.85 -8.03
C GLU A 226 -18.58 20.04 -8.60
N SER A 227 -19.25 21.13 -8.25
CA SER A 227 -20.61 21.43 -8.75
C SER A 227 -20.63 22.20 -10.08
N GLY A 228 -19.46 22.77 -10.49
CA GLY A 228 -19.38 23.64 -11.66
C GLY A 228 -20.12 24.95 -11.50
N THR A 229 -20.36 25.40 -10.25
CA THR A 229 -21.01 26.67 -9.91
C THR A 229 -19.96 27.72 -9.52
N ASP A 230 -20.25 29.00 -9.82
CA ASP A 230 -19.40 30.09 -9.34
C ASP A 230 -19.61 30.36 -7.84
N LEU A 231 -18.55 30.79 -7.15
CA LEU A 231 -18.55 31.11 -5.71
C LEU A 231 -19.53 32.24 -5.32
N ASP A 232 -19.99 33.03 -6.31
CA ASP A 232 -20.87 34.17 -6.12
C ASP A 232 -22.38 33.84 -6.15
N THR A 233 -22.74 32.55 -6.13
CA THR A 233 -24.16 32.09 -6.12
C THR A 233 -24.52 31.47 -4.79
#